data_1ca73b55e631d1b09d18a5b620f8f0b0
#
_entry.id   1ca73b55e631d1b09d18a5b620f8f0b0
#
_cell.length_a   1.000
_cell.length_b   1.000
_cell.length_c   1.000
_cell.angle_alpha   90.00
_cell.angle_beta   90.00
_cell.angle_gamma   90.00
#
_symmetry.space_group_name_H-M   'P 1'
#
loop_
_entity.id
_entity.type
_entity.pdbx_description
1 polymer ?
#
loop_
_entity_poly.entity_id
_entity_poly.type
_entity_poly.pdbx_seq_one_letter_code
_entity_poly.pdbx_strand_id
1 'polypeptide(L)'
;MATELPRPEYSRNMRLIGHSDQGGRPDGVQLMVHRGYAYIGHMVSQGFSIVDVRDPKNPKPAGYVPAPPGTWNVHLQAHDDLLLVINARDLFADARFADEKVYYTRSVGETVSDVQDKGWSAGLRIFDISTPDKPREISFLSLSGIGIHRIWYVGGRWAYVSALIDGFTDYIFLTIDLADPRKPEVAGRWWLPGMNQAAGETPDWEAGKRYALHHAIIAGDTAYGSWRDGGLTLLDVKDRTQPTLISHRNW
;
A
#
# COMPACT_ATOMS: atom_id res chain seq x y z
N MET A 1 -27.97 -4.52 24.49
CA MET A 1 -27.54 -5.91 24.80
C MET A 1 -26.06 -5.98 24.41
N ALA A 2 -25.18 -6.42 25.32
CA ALA A 2 -23.78 -6.63 24.96
C ALA A 2 -23.73 -7.80 23.97
N THR A 3 -23.21 -7.57 22.78
CA THR A 3 -23.01 -8.62 21.79
C THR A 3 -22.01 -9.62 22.36
N GLU A 4 -22.40 -10.88 22.45
CA GLU A 4 -21.51 -11.94 22.93
C GLU A 4 -20.32 -12.01 21.97
N LEU A 5 -19.09 -11.90 22.49
CA LEU A 5 -17.89 -11.96 21.68
C LEU A 5 -17.73 -13.36 21.10
N PRO A 6 -17.36 -13.51 19.82
CA PRO A 6 -17.09 -14.82 19.24
C PRO A 6 -15.96 -15.50 20.02
N ARG A 7 -16.12 -16.80 20.34
CA ARG A 7 -15.06 -17.57 20.99
C ARG A 7 -13.98 -17.91 19.96
N PRO A 8 -12.70 -17.57 20.21
CA PRO A 8 -11.63 -18.01 19.33
C PRO A 8 -11.49 -19.54 19.41
N GLU A 9 -11.26 -20.19 18.28
CA GLU A 9 -11.00 -21.65 18.23
C GLU A 9 -9.71 -22.01 18.98
N TYR A 10 -8.73 -21.10 18.95
CA TYR A 10 -7.47 -21.25 19.67
C TYR A 10 -6.99 -19.91 20.21
N SER A 11 -6.52 -19.91 21.46
CA SER A 11 -5.90 -18.73 22.09
C SER A 11 -4.80 -19.16 23.05
N ARG A 12 -3.59 -18.58 22.92
CA ARG A 12 -2.47 -18.77 23.84
C ARG A 12 -1.88 -17.42 24.21
N ASN A 13 -1.84 -17.11 25.49
CA ASN A 13 -1.34 -15.84 26.04
C ASN A 13 -2.06 -14.60 25.49
N MET A 14 -3.28 -14.76 24.96
CA MET A 14 -4.13 -13.69 24.45
C MET A 14 -5.57 -13.90 24.91
N ARG A 15 -6.30 -12.80 25.09
CA ARG A 15 -7.72 -12.79 25.43
C ARG A 15 -8.43 -11.82 24.51
N LEU A 16 -9.50 -12.27 23.86
CA LEU A 16 -10.39 -11.38 23.11
C LEU A 16 -11.11 -10.44 24.09
N ILE A 17 -11.01 -9.14 23.88
CA ILE A 17 -11.60 -8.12 24.76
C ILE A 17 -12.68 -7.28 24.07
N GLY A 18 -12.69 -7.23 22.75
CA GLY A 18 -13.68 -6.47 21.96
C GLY A 18 -13.71 -6.93 20.52
N HIS A 19 -14.77 -6.58 19.82
CA HIS A 19 -14.97 -6.88 18.42
C HIS A 19 -15.76 -5.74 17.75
N SER A 20 -15.45 -5.46 16.49
CA SER A 20 -16.23 -4.58 15.61
C SER A 20 -16.34 -5.21 14.23
N ASP A 21 -17.52 -5.14 13.64
CA ASP A 21 -17.77 -5.54 12.25
C ASP A 21 -17.41 -4.42 11.25
N GLN A 22 -16.77 -3.35 11.74
CA GLN A 22 -16.34 -2.20 10.95
C GLN A 22 -17.49 -1.54 10.14
N GLY A 23 -18.72 -1.61 10.68
CA GLY A 23 -19.91 -1.12 10.00
C GLY A 23 -20.35 -2.02 8.84
N GLY A 24 -20.22 -3.33 9.02
CA GLY A 24 -20.59 -4.35 8.04
C GLY A 24 -19.57 -4.57 6.91
N ARG A 25 -18.28 -4.22 7.12
CA ARG A 25 -17.20 -4.39 6.14
C ARG A 25 -16.15 -5.36 6.67
N PRO A 26 -16.30 -6.68 6.43
CA PRO A 26 -15.43 -7.70 7.04
C PRO A 26 -14.09 -7.91 6.32
N ASP A 27 -13.80 -7.16 5.25
CA ASP A 27 -12.68 -7.34 4.32
C ASP A 27 -11.49 -6.42 4.60
N GLY A 28 -11.23 -6.08 5.86
CA GLY A 28 -10.08 -5.28 6.27
C GLY A 28 -8.74 -5.96 5.94
N VAL A 29 -7.81 -5.24 5.28
CA VAL A 29 -6.49 -5.74 4.87
C VAL A 29 -5.39 -5.23 5.78
N GLN A 30 -5.25 -3.91 5.91
CA GLN A 30 -4.30 -3.33 6.86
C GLN A 30 -5.03 -2.48 7.88
N LEU A 31 -4.54 -2.57 9.13
CA LEU A 31 -5.05 -1.81 10.25
C LEU A 31 -3.92 -0.99 10.88
N MET A 32 -4.18 0.30 11.11
CA MET A 32 -3.31 1.19 11.89
C MET A 32 -4.11 1.81 13.04
N VAL A 33 -3.60 1.67 14.26
CA VAL A 33 -4.18 2.35 15.43
C VAL A 33 -3.40 3.62 15.70
N HIS A 34 -4.10 4.74 15.72
CA HIS A 34 -3.51 6.04 15.98
C HIS A 34 -4.47 6.92 16.79
N ARG A 35 -3.99 7.50 17.90
CA ARG A 35 -4.76 8.41 18.78
C ARG A 35 -6.15 7.89 19.18
N GLY A 36 -6.26 6.58 19.46
CA GLY A 36 -7.50 5.94 19.90
C GLY A 36 -8.50 5.62 18.79
N TYR A 37 -8.07 5.70 17.54
CA TYR A 37 -8.83 5.29 16.37
C TYR A 37 -8.07 4.25 15.57
N ALA A 38 -8.77 3.28 15.02
CA ALA A 38 -8.26 2.32 14.06
C ALA A 38 -8.70 2.74 12.65
N TYR A 39 -7.72 2.90 11.76
CA TYR A 39 -7.95 3.08 10.33
C TYR A 39 -7.71 1.76 9.63
N ILE A 40 -8.66 1.31 8.83
CA ILE A 40 -8.67 -0.03 8.25
C ILE A 40 -8.92 0.07 6.76
N GLY A 41 -7.91 -0.28 5.95
CA GLY A 41 -8.02 -0.31 4.50
C GLY A 41 -8.75 -1.55 4.01
N HIS A 42 -9.62 -1.40 3.02
CA HIS A 42 -10.48 -2.44 2.46
C HIS A 42 -10.10 -2.79 1.03
N MET A 43 -10.33 -4.05 0.68
CA MET A 43 -10.14 -4.59 -0.67
C MET A 43 -11.45 -4.58 -1.46
N VAL A 44 -12.44 -5.37 -1.00
CA VAL A 44 -13.73 -5.55 -1.69
C VAL A 44 -14.68 -4.38 -1.41
N SER A 45 -14.70 -3.89 -0.17
CA SER A 45 -15.50 -2.72 0.22
C SER A 45 -14.96 -1.40 -0.32
N GLN A 46 -13.79 -1.38 -0.90
CA GLN A 46 -13.15 -0.25 -1.61
C GLN A 46 -13.17 1.06 -0.81
N GLY A 47 -12.11 1.34 -0.06
CA GLY A 47 -12.00 2.52 0.80
C GLY A 47 -11.34 2.18 2.12
N PHE A 48 -11.61 2.96 3.16
CA PHE A 48 -11.14 2.66 4.52
C PHE A 48 -12.17 3.03 5.57
N SER A 49 -12.24 2.21 6.62
CA SER A 49 -13.07 2.45 7.80
C SER A 49 -12.30 3.13 8.92
N ILE A 50 -13.01 3.89 9.73
CA ILE A 50 -12.54 4.46 10.99
C ILE A 50 -13.35 3.81 12.12
N VAL A 51 -12.65 3.26 13.12
CA VAL A 51 -13.25 2.67 14.30
C VAL A 51 -12.71 3.35 15.54
N ASP A 52 -13.59 3.84 16.40
CA ASP A 52 -13.22 4.35 17.73
C ASP A 52 -12.85 3.15 18.62
N VAL A 53 -11.57 3.10 19.02
CA VAL A 53 -11.01 2.04 19.87
C VAL A 53 -10.50 2.58 21.22
N ARG A 54 -10.93 3.79 21.62
CA ARG A 54 -10.58 4.39 22.92
C ARG A 54 -11.08 3.53 24.09
N ASP A 55 -12.24 2.89 23.92
CA ASP A 55 -12.62 1.76 24.75
C ASP A 55 -12.45 0.46 23.94
N PRO A 56 -11.35 -0.30 24.13
CA PRO A 56 -11.09 -1.50 23.36
C PRO A 56 -12.07 -2.66 23.64
N LYS A 57 -12.89 -2.55 24.69
CA LYS A 57 -13.97 -3.51 25.00
C LYS A 57 -15.22 -3.23 24.16
N ASN A 58 -15.40 -2.00 23.71
CA ASN A 58 -16.55 -1.54 22.93
C ASN A 58 -16.09 -0.74 21.70
N PRO A 59 -15.33 -1.32 20.76
CA PRO A 59 -14.92 -0.63 19.55
C PRO A 59 -16.16 -0.27 18.72
N LYS A 60 -16.24 0.98 18.24
CA LYS A 60 -17.43 1.50 17.55
C LYS A 60 -17.06 2.01 16.16
N PRO A 61 -17.80 1.64 15.10
CA PRO A 61 -17.68 2.31 13.81
C PRO A 61 -17.83 3.83 13.97
N ALA A 62 -16.86 4.60 13.49
CA ALA A 62 -16.84 6.07 13.58
C ALA A 62 -16.96 6.74 12.22
N GLY A 63 -16.58 6.06 11.13
CA GLY A 63 -16.70 6.59 9.79
C GLY A 63 -16.23 5.62 8.72
N TYR A 64 -16.43 6.05 7.48
CA TYR A 64 -15.95 5.35 6.29
C TYR A 64 -15.68 6.36 5.17
N VAL A 65 -14.55 6.22 4.51
CA VAL A 65 -14.15 7.03 3.37
C VAL A 65 -14.05 6.13 2.14
N PRO A 66 -14.89 6.34 1.11
CA PRO A 66 -14.86 5.50 -0.09
C PRO A 66 -13.58 5.74 -0.91
N ALA A 67 -13.13 4.72 -1.62
CA ALA A 67 -12.14 4.84 -2.67
C ALA A 67 -12.76 5.51 -3.92
N PRO A 68 -11.96 6.17 -4.77
CA PRO A 68 -12.40 6.56 -6.10
C PRO A 68 -12.83 5.34 -6.94
N PRO A 69 -13.73 5.52 -7.92
CA PRO A 69 -14.21 4.41 -8.76
C PRO A 69 -13.07 3.59 -9.37
N GLY A 70 -13.25 2.26 -9.42
CA GLY A 70 -12.29 1.33 -9.99
C GLY A 70 -10.99 1.16 -9.22
N THR A 71 -10.95 1.65 -7.96
CA THR A 71 -9.76 1.58 -7.12
C THR A 71 -10.06 1.02 -5.73
N TRP A 72 -9.01 0.64 -5.02
CA TRP A 72 -9.04 0.23 -3.62
C TRP A 72 -8.03 1.00 -2.76
N ASN A 73 -8.24 0.98 -1.44
CA ASN A 73 -7.39 1.63 -0.45
C ASN A 73 -6.90 0.61 0.60
N VAL A 74 -6.25 -0.46 0.15
CA VAL A 74 -5.91 -1.63 0.97
C VAL A 74 -4.82 -1.38 2.02
N HIS A 75 -3.94 -0.38 1.80
CA HIS A 75 -2.85 -0.06 2.71
C HIS A 75 -2.82 1.42 3.06
N LEU A 76 -2.47 1.69 4.33
CA LEU A 76 -2.44 3.04 4.87
C LEU A 76 -1.46 3.13 6.05
N GLN A 77 -0.97 4.34 6.32
CA GLN A 77 -0.10 4.61 7.46
C GLN A 77 -0.44 5.97 8.08
N ALA A 78 -0.52 6.01 9.40
CA ALA A 78 -0.83 7.23 10.16
C ALA A 78 0.36 7.65 11.02
N HIS A 79 0.66 8.95 11.02
CA HIS A 79 1.62 9.56 11.93
C HIS A 79 1.27 11.02 12.14
N ASP A 80 1.32 11.50 13.38
CA ASP A 80 0.88 12.85 13.79
C ASP A 80 -0.52 13.18 13.23
N ASP A 81 -0.68 14.24 12.47
CA ASP A 81 -1.94 14.66 11.88
C ASP A 81 -2.13 14.17 10.44
N LEU A 82 -1.29 13.26 9.97
CA LEU A 82 -1.35 12.74 8.61
C LEU A 82 -1.76 11.27 8.57
N LEU A 83 -2.65 10.95 7.64
CA LEU A 83 -2.97 9.60 7.20
C LEU A 83 -2.68 9.51 5.69
N LEU A 84 -1.75 8.64 5.33
CA LEU A 84 -1.38 8.33 3.97
C LEU A 84 -2.07 7.05 3.55
N VAL A 85 -2.84 7.11 2.46
CA VAL A 85 -3.66 5.99 1.98
C VAL A 85 -3.29 5.70 0.53
N ILE A 86 -2.86 4.49 0.24
CA ILE A 86 -2.60 4.10 -1.15
C ILE A 86 -3.90 4.10 -1.95
N ASN A 87 -3.81 4.49 -3.21
CA ASN A 87 -4.90 4.38 -4.17
C ASN A 87 -4.38 3.66 -5.41
N ALA A 88 -4.92 2.49 -5.66
CA ALA A 88 -4.48 1.65 -6.77
C ALA A 88 -5.69 1.04 -7.48
N ARG A 89 -5.50 0.65 -8.73
CA ARG A 89 -6.52 -0.06 -9.48
C ARG A 89 -6.96 -1.31 -8.74
N ASP A 90 -8.25 -1.55 -8.68
CA ASP A 90 -8.82 -2.83 -8.27
C ASP A 90 -8.55 -3.88 -9.36
N LEU A 91 -7.52 -4.69 -9.12
CA LEU A 91 -7.11 -5.73 -10.08
C LEU A 91 -8.11 -6.88 -10.16
N PHE A 92 -8.84 -7.16 -9.07
CA PHE A 92 -9.82 -8.25 -9.06
C PHE A 92 -11.11 -7.91 -9.82
N ALA A 93 -11.34 -6.63 -10.13
CA ALA A 93 -12.38 -6.23 -11.07
C ALA A 93 -12.02 -6.52 -12.55
N ASP A 94 -10.75 -6.86 -12.84
CA ASP A 94 -10.30 -7.19 -14.18
C ASP A 94 -10.38 -8.70 -14.43
N ALA A 95 -11.14 -9.10 -15.45
CA ALA A 95 -11.34 -10.51 -15.80
C ALA A 95 -10.04 -11.30 -16.07
N ARG A 96 -8.95 -10.62 -16.43
CA ARG A 96 -7.62 -11.24 -16.63
C ARG A 96 -7.02 -11.81 -15.34
N PHE A 97 -7.45 -11.30 -14.18
CA PHE A 97 -7.04 -11.78 -12.86
C PHE A 97 -8.11 -12.63 -12.16
N ALA A 98 -9.18 -13.04 -12.86
CA ALA A 98 -10.18 -13.97 -12.33
C ALA A 98 -9.55 -15.32 -11.92
N ASP A 99 -8.46 -15.74 -12.60
CA ASP A 99 -7.57 -16.81 -12.12
C ASP A 99 -6.44 -16.19 -11.29
N GLU A 100 -6.48 -16.41 -9.98
CA GLU A 100 -5.43 -15.95 -9.05
C GLU A 100 -4.03 -16.37 -9.48
N LYS A 101 -3.87 -17.51 -10.14
CA LYS A 101 -2.60 -17.98 -10.64
C LYS A 101 -1.95 -16.97 -11.58
N VAL A 102 -2.73 -16.28 -12.41
CA VAL A 102 -2.21 -15.24 -13.31
C VAL A 102 -1.58 -14.12 -12.51
N TYR A 103 -2.23 -13.67 -11.43
CA TYR A 103 -1.69 -12.62 -10.55
C TYR A 103 -0.36 -13.03 -9.89
N TYR A 104 -0.21 -14.32 -9.54
CA TYR A 104 0.99 -14.77 -8.83
C TYR A 104 2.17 -15.15 -9.74
N THR A 105 1.92 -15.49 -11.01
CA THR A 105 2.94 -16.05 -11.92
C THR A 105 3.29 -15.18 -13.11
N ARG A 106 2.61 -14.06 -13.31
CA ARG A 106 2.87 -13.13 -14.43
C ARG A 106 3.16 -11.73 -13.93
N SER A 107 3.99 -11.01 -14.67
CA SER A 107 4.16 -9.57 -14.48
C SER A 107 2.81 -8.84 -14.63
N VAL A 108 2.44 -8.05 -13.64
CA VAL A 108 1.20 -7.28 -13.68
C VAL A 108 1.28 -6.18 -14.74
N GLY A 109 2.44 -5.51 -14.87
CA GLY A 109 2.64 -4.48 -15.88
C GLY A 109 2.46 -4.99 -17.28
N GLU A 110 3.04 -6.14 -17.60
CA GLU A 110 2.87 -6.78 -18.92
C GLU A 110 1.42 -7.23 -19.17
N THR A 111 0.74 -7.76 -18.13
CA THR A 111 -0.65 -8.24 -18.25
C THR A 111 -1.63 -7.11 -18.56
N VAL A 112 -1.35 -5.87 -18.12
CA VAL A 112 -2.24 -4.72 -18.29
C VAL A 112 -1.68 -3.61 -19.18
N SER A 113 -0.56 -3.83 -19.84
CA SER A 113 0.12 -2.83 -20.70
C SER A 113 -0.72 -2.33 -21.87
N ASP A 114 -1.69 -3.12 -22.34
CA ASP A 114 -2.58 -2.83 -23.44
C ASP A 114 -3.81 -1.98 -23.07
N VAL A 115 -4.00 -1.67 -21.78
CA VAL A 115 -5.15 -0.87 -21.32
C VAL A 115 -4.90 0.60 -21.61
N GLN A 116 -5.50 1.10 -22.69
CA GLN A 116 -5.39 2.50 -23.12
C GLN A 116 -6.33 3.42 -22.34
N ASP A 117 -7.54 2.98 -22.01
CA ASP A 117 -8.49 3.74 -21.21
C ASP A 117 -8.37 3.36 -19.74
N LYS A 118 -7.77 4.28 -18.97
CA LYS A 118 -7.58 4.13 -17.54
C LYS A 118 -8.78 4.78 -16.82
N GLY A 119 -9.91 4.08 -16.75
CA GLY A 119 -11.08 4.51 -15.98
C GLY A 119 -10.88 4.57 -14.47
N TRP A 120 -9.61 4.71 -13.99
CA TRP A 120 -9.25 4.81 -12.58
C TRP A 120 -8.17 5.85 -12.34
N SER A 121 -8.11 6.39 -11.13
CA SER A 121 -6.99 7.20 -10.63
C SER A 121 -6.05 6.32 -9.80
N ALA A 122 -4.73 6.52 -9.94
CA ALA A 122 -3.73 5.79 -9.17
C ALA A 122 -2.79 6.77 -8.46
N GLY A 123 -2.34 6.44 -7.24
CA GLY A 123 -1.44 7.31 -6.50
C GLY A 123 -1.50 7.18 -4.99
N LEU A 124 -1.26 8.30 -4.30
CA LEU A 124 -1.28 8.41 -2.85
C LEU A 124 -2.26 9.51 -2.43
N ARG A 125 -3.26 9.13 -1.63
CA ARG A 125 -4.20 10.07 -0.98
C ARG A 125 -3.61 10.49 0.35
N ILE A 126 -3.61 11.77 0.64
CA ILE A 126 -3.11 12.32 1.90
C ILE A 126 -4.24 13.01 2.62
N PHE A 127 -4.48 12.61 3.86
CA PHE A 127 -5.54 13.11 4.71
C PHE A 127 -4.97 13.82 5.93
N ASP A 128 -5.60 14.92 6.31
CA ASP A 128 -5.49 15.54 7.62
C ASP A 128 -6.42 14.77 8.58
N ILE A 129 -5.83 14.23 9.65
CA ILE A 129 -6.51 13.53 10.74
C ILE A 129 -6.34 14.22 12.09
N SER A 130 -6.15 15.56 12.09
CA SER A 130 -6.19 16.36 13.33
C SER A 130 -7.51 16.16 14.09
N THR A 131 -8.58 15.85 13.37
CA THR A 131 -9.85 15.32 13.90
C THR A 131 -9.97 13.85 13.44
N PRO A 132 -9.56 12.87 14.27
CA PRO A 132 -9.30 11.50 13.83
C PRO A 132 -10.50 10.76 13.21
N ASP A 133 -11.72 11.06 13.67
CA ASP A 133 -12.99 10.48 13.16
C ASP A 133 -13.52 11.18 11.90
N LYS A 134 -12.86 12.29 11.48
CA LYS A 134 -13.26 13.09 10.31
C LYS A 134 -12.07 13.38 9.39
N PRO A 135 -11.46 12.35 8.78
CA PRO A 135 -10.36 12.54 7.85
C PRO A 135 -10.75 13.48 6.71
N ARG A 136 -9.91 14.47 6.44
CA ARG A 136 -10.10 15.42 5.35
C ARG A 136 -8.97 15.26 4.33
N GLU A 137 -9.30 14.84 3.13
CA GLU A 137 -8.30 14.76 2.05
C GLU A 137 -7.73 16.14 1.75
N ILE A 138 -6.42 16.28 1.83
CA ILE A 138 -5.71 17.56 1.61
C ILE A 138 -4.92 17.57 0.32
N SER A 139 -4.58 16.40 -0.23
CA SER A 139 -3.88 16.29 -1.51
C SER A 139 -3.96 14.87 -2.07
N PHE A 140 -3.68 14.76 -3.36
CA PHE A 140 -3.53 13.50 -4.08
C PHE A 140 -2.29 13.56 -4.96
N LEU A 141 -1.30 12.68 -4.71
CA LEU A 141 -0.18 12.46 -5.61
C LEU A 141 -0.60 11.48 -6.70
N SER A 142 -0.82 11.98 -7.91
CA SER A 142 -1.16 11.13 -9.05
C SER A 142 0.08 10.38 -9.55
N LEU A 143 -0.07 9.09 -9.80
CA LEU A 143 0.93 8.23 -10.46
C LEU A 143 0.35 7.65 -11.74
N SER A 144 1.20 7.41 -12.72
CA SER A 144 0.83 6.60 -13.88
C SER A 144 0.71 5.11 -13.49
N GLY A 145 0.15 4.29 -14.38
CA GLY A 145 0.07 2.84 -14.18
C GLY A 145 -1.03 2.40 -13.21
N ILE A 146 -0.75 1.36 -12.47
CA ILE A 146 -1.70 0.70 -11.55
C ILE A 146 -1.73 1.40 -10.18
N GLY A 147 -0.63 2.03 -9.79
CA GLY A 147 -0.50 2.74 -8.53
C GLY A 147 0.31 1.98 -7.48
N ILE A 148 0.03 2.27 -6.21
CA ILE A 148 0.82 1.85 -5.07
C ILE A 148 0.25 0.56 -4.48
N HIS A 149 1.15 -0.42 -4.17
CA HIS A 149 0.77 -1.63 -3.46
C HIS A 149 1.01 -1.50 -1.95
N ARG A 150 2.21 -1.13 -1.53
CA ARG A 150 2.59 -1.00 -0.11
C ARG A 150 3.19 0.36 0.18
N ILE A 151 3.09 0.78 1.44
CA ILE A 151 3.64 2.03 1.93
C ILE A 151 4.36 1.83 3.26
N TRP A 152 5.48 2.52 3.44
CA TRP A 152 6.17 2.70 4.71
C TRP A 152 6.27 4.19 5.02
N TYR A 153 5.65 4.60 6.12
CA TYR A 153 5.68 5.97 6.62
C TYR A 153 5.62 5.94 8.15
N VAL A 154 6.61 6.51 8.79
CA VAL A 154 6.75 6.57 10.25
C VAL A 154 6.93 8.01 10.74
N GLY A 155 6.44 8.96 9.94
CA GLY A 155 6.52 10.39 10.20
C GLY A 155 7.67 11.10 9.48
N GLY A 156 7.68 12.42 9.59
CA GLY A 156 8.65 13.28 8.96
C GLY A 156 8.40 13.52 7.47
N ARG A 157 9.45 13.91 6.75
CA ARG A 157 9.39 14.35 5.36
C ARG A 157 9.16 13.22 4.34
N TRP A 158 9.55 11.97 4.66
CA TRP A 158 9.72 10.94 3.64
C TRP A 158 8.76 9.77 3.80
N ALA A 159 8.06 9.40 2.76
CA ALA A 159 7.36 8.13 2.63
C ALA A 159 8.01 7.27 1.53
N TYR A 160 7.84 5.96 1.64
CA TYR A 160 8.43 4.98 0.73
C TYR A 160 7.36 4.00 0.28
N VAL A 161 7.31 3.74 -1.02
CA VAL A 161 6.23 2.92 -1.57
C VAL A 161 6.76 1.89 -2.55
N SER A 162 6.04 0.79 -2.68
CA SER A 162 6.11 -0.07 -3.86
C SER A 162 5.01 0.36 -4.82
N ALA A 163 5.38 0.73 -6.05
CA ALA A 163 4.43 1.25 -7.04
C ALA A 163 4.70 0.65 -8.42
N LEU A 164 3.62 0.30 -9.12
CA LEU A 164 3.68 -0.04 -10.53
C LEU A 164 3.26 1.18 -11.34
N ILE A 165 4.24 1.77 -11.99
CA ILE A 165 4.08 2.91 -12.89
C ILE A 165 4.32 2.47 -14.34
N ASP A 166 3.82 3.25 -15.30
CA ASP A 166 3.97 2.93 -16.71
C ASP A 166 5.44 2.74 -17.11
N GLY A 167 5.68 1.79 -18.00
CA GLY A 167 7.00 1.48 -18.53
C GLY A 167 7.80 0.47 -17.71
N PHE A 168 7.29 0.00 -16.58
CA PHE A 168 7.91 -1.04 -15.78
C PHE A 168 7.12 -2.35 -15.85
N THR A 169 7.84 -3.48 -15.76
CA THR A 169 7.23 -4.81 -15.74
C THR A 169 6.35 -5.02 -14.52
N ASP A 170 6.74 -4.48 -13.35
CA ASP A 170 6.05 -4.68 -12.09
C ASP A 170 6.41 -3.57 -11.07
N TYR A 171 6.00 -3.75 -9.80
CA TYR A 171 6.19 -2.79 -8.72
C TYR A 171 7.66 -2.50 -8.45
N ILE A 172 8.02 -1.23 -8.42
CA ILE A 172 9.36 -0.69 -8.12
C ILE A 172 9.35 0.10 -6.81
N PHE A 173 10.53 0.46 -6.31
CA PHE A 173 10.70 1.32 -5.15
C PHE A 173 10.61 2.79 -5.54
N LEU A 174 9.77 3.57 -4.83
CA LEU A 174 9.72 5.03 -4.94
C LEU A 174 9.88 5.66 -3.56
N THR A 175 10.56 6.81 -3.54
CA THR A 175 10.59 7.74 -2.40
C THR A 175 9.67 8.92 -2.68
N ILE A 176 8.87 9.30 -1.71
CA ILE A 176 7.90 10.40 -1.80
C ILE A 176 8.33 11.51 -0.85
N ASP A 177 8.46 12.71 -1.37
CA ASP A 177 8.72 13.92 -0.59
C ASP A 177 7.40 14.51 -0.08
N LEU A 178 7.30 14.65 1.22
CA LEU A 178 6.18 15.23 1.96
C LEU A 178 6.59 16.51 2.70
N ALA A 179 7.64 17.23 2.23
CA ALA A 179 8.04 18.51 2.83
C ALA A 179 6.86 19.49 2.94
N ASP A 180 6.00 19.51 1.91
CA ASP A 180 4.65 20.06 1.97
C ASP A 180 3.65 18.93 1.65
N PRO A 181 2.91 18.40 2.65
CA PRO A 181 1.94 17.33 2.41
C PRO A 181 0.80 17.71 1.46
N ARG A 182 0.63 19.00 1.16
CA ARG A 182 -0.33 19.49 0.15
C ARG A 182 0.19 19.42 -1.27
N LYS A 183 1.52 19.20 -1.43
CA LYS A 183 2.22 19.12 -2.72
C LYS A 183 3.23 17.98 -2.70
N PRO A 184 2.77 16.73 -2.49
CA PRO A 184 3.66 15.57 -2.47
C PRO A 184 4.28 15.33 -3.84
N GLU A 185 5.53 14.89 -3.86
CA GLU A 185 6.27 14.65 -5.10
C GLU A 185 7.03 13.31 -5.04
N VAL A 186 7.18 12.65 -6.20
CA VAL A 186 8.10 11.52 -6.33
C VAL A 186 9.51 12.08 -6.38
N ALA A 187 10.31 11.81 -5.34
CA ALA A 187 11.67 12.33 -5.23
C ALA A 187 12.72 11.39 -5.85
N GLY A 188 12.56 10.08 -5.69
CA GLY A 188 13.51 9.10 -6.19
C GLY A 188 12.85 7.77 -6.52
N ARG A 189 13.60 6.93 -7.27
CA ARG A 189 13.14 5.59 -7.67
C ARG A 189 14.30 4.62 -7.76
N TRP A 190 14.00 3.34 -7.54
CA TRP A 190 14.94 2.26 -7.74
C TRP A 190 14.21 0.97 -8.13
N TRP A 191 14.83 0.14 -8.96
CA TRP A 191 14.27 -1.13 -9.45
C TRP A 191 15.38 -2.15 -9.70
N LEU A 192 15.02 -3.42 -9.77
CA LEU A 192 15.94 -4.48 -10.20
C LEU A 192 16.19 -4.37 -11.73
N PRO A 193 17.44 -4.60 -12.19
CA PRO A 193 17.75 -4.60 -13.62
C PRO A 193 16.81 -5.52 -14.41
N GLY A 194 16.43 -5.11 -15.62
CA GLY A 194 15.48 -5.82 -16.47
C GLY A 194 14.01 -5.37 -16.32
N MET A 195 13.70 -4.51 -15.34
CA MET A 195 12.32 -4.09 -15.10
C MET A 195 11.88 -2.86 -15.90
N ASN A 196 12.80 -2.00 -16.34
CA ASN A 196 12.47 -0.74 -17.03
C ASN A 196 12.36 -0.94 -18.56
N GLN A 197 11.22 -1.45 -19.00
CA GLN A 197 10.95 -1.69 -20.43
C GLN A 197 10.94 -0.40 -21.25
N ALA A 198 10.49 0.72 -20.69
CA ALA A 198 10.50 2.01 -21.37
C ALA A 198 11.92 2.50 -21.68
N ALA A 199 12.92 2.07 -20.92
CA ALA A 199 14.34 2.33 -21.20
C ALA A 199 15.01 1.22 -22.04
N GLY A 200 14.24 0.24 -22.53
CA GLY A 200 14.75 -0.86 -23.34
C GLY A 200 15.35 -2.02 -22.54
N GLU A 201 15.18 -2.03 -21.22
CA GLU A 201 15.57 -3.19 -20.41
C GLU A 201 14.68 -4.39 -20.73
N THR A 202 15.26 -5.58 -20.68
CA THR A 202 14.55 -6.87 -20.82
C THR A 202 14.80 -7.73 -19.60
N PRO A 203 13.75 -8.41 -19.08
CA PRO A 203 13.91 -9.39 -18.00
C PRO A 203 14.94 -10.47 -18.38
N ASP A 204 15.85 -10.75 -17.45
CA ASP A 204 16.86 -11.81 -17.57
C ASP A 204 16.61 -12.99 -16.60
N TRP A 205 15.49 -12.95 -15.87
CA TRP A 205 15.09 -14.01 -14.93
C TRP A 205 14.25 -15.10 -15.62
N GLU A 206 14.18 -16.24 -14.97
CA GLU A 206 13.46 -17.43 -15.45
C GLU A 206 11.98 -17.13 -15.74
N ALA A 207 11.47 -17.69 -16.84
CA ALA A 207 10.05 -17.55 -17.20
C ALA A 207 9.13 -18.10 -16.08
N GLY A 208 8.09 -17.36 -15.77
CA GLY A 208 7.16 -17.68 -14.69
C GLY A 208 7.55 -17.10 -13.31
N LYS A 209 8.74 -16.47 -13.20
CA LYS A 209 9.12 -15.69 -12.02
C LYS A 209 8.67 -14.23 -12.16
N ARG A 210 8.27 -13.67 -11.04
CA ARG A 210 7.77 -12.30 -10.96
C ARG A 210 8.66 -11.45 -10.06
N TYR A 211 9.49 -10.61 -10.66
CA TYR A 211 10.31 -9.64 -9.94
C TYR A 211 9.48 -8.38 -9.68
N ALA A 212 9.03 -8.24 -8.45
CA ALA A 212 8.16 -7.15 -8.02
C ALA A 212 8.45 -6.78 -6.56
N LEU A 213 8.69 -5.51 -6.28
CA LEU A 213 8.83 -5.06 -4.90
C LEU A 213 7.49 -5.24 -4.17
N HIS A 214 7.47 -6.12 -3.17
CA HIS A 214 6.30 -6.26 -2.33
C HIS A 214 6.25 -5.17 -1.27
N HIS A 215 7.33 -5.00 -0.50
CA HIS A 215 7.43 -4.00 0.55
C HIS A 215 8.89 -3.61 0.80
N ALA A 216 9.12 -2.36 1.18
CA ALA A 216 10.40 -1.92 1.73
C ALA A 216 10.17 -1.34 3.13
N ILE A 217 10.96 -1.79 4.09
CA ILE A 217 11.03 -1.25 5.45
C ILE A 217 12.28 -0.41 5.55
N ILE A 218 12.18 0.78 6.15
CA ILE A 218 13.32 1.70 6.27
C ILE A 218 13.77 1.77 7.72
N ALA A 219 15.09 1.58 7.94
CA ALA A 219 15.72 1.78 9.22
C ALA A 219 16.96 2.68 9.03
N GLY A 220 16.92 3.88 9.58
CA GLY A 220 17.94 4.90 9.35
C GLY A 220 18.06 5.27 7.88
N ASP A 221 19.24 5.05 7.30
CA ASP A 221 19.51 5.33 5.89
C ASP A 221 19.52 4.08 5.01
N THR A 222 18.95 2.98 5.49
CA THR A 222 18.87 1.72 4.73
C THR A 222 17.42 1.30 4.50
N ALA A 223 17.08 1.00 3.24
CA ALA A 223 15.84 0.36 2.86
C ALA A 223 16.05 -1.15 2.65
N TYR A 224 15.21 -1.95 3.30
CA TYR A 224 15.18 -3.40 3.21
C TYR A 224 14.01 -3.79 2.31
N GLY A 225 14.28 -4.06 1.04
CA GLY A 225 13.27 -4.34 0.02
C GLY A 225 13.05 -5.83 -0.18
N SER A 226 11.83 -6.29 0.02
CA SER A 226 11.42 -7.67 -0.26
C SER A 226 10.78 -7.74 -1.64
N TRP A 227 11.43 -8.47 -2.55
CA TRP A 227 11.00 -8.64 -3.94
C TRP A 227 10.51 -10.08 -4.13
N ARG A 228 9.28 -10.28 -4.41
CA ARG A 228 8.68 -11.59 -4.65
C ARG A 228 9.72 -12.68 -5.02
N ASP A 229 9.83 -13.07 -6.29
CA ASP A 229 10.86 -14.03 -6.73
C ASP A 229 12.26 -13.41 -6.89
N GLY A 230 12.36 -12.09 -6.77
CA GLY A 230 13.61 -11.32 -6.90
C GLY A 230 14.43 -11.20 -5.62
N GLY A 231 14.01 -11.83 -4.50
CA GLY A 231 14.81 -11.92 -3.30
C GLY A 231 14.76 -10.68 -2.39
N LEU A 232 15.86 -10.36 -1.74
CA LEU A 232 16.02 -9.27 -0.78
C LEU A 232 17.07 -8.28 -1.28
N THR A 233 16.74 -6.98 -1.26
CA THR A 233 17.70 -5.89 -1.51
C THR A 233 17.91 -5.03 -0.28
N LEU A 234 19.13 -4.54 -0.11
CA LEU A 234 19.47 -3.45 0.79
C LEU A 234 19.85 -2.25 -0.08
N LEU A 235 19.15 -1.14 0.12
CA LEU A 235 19.43 0.11 -0.59
C LEU A 235 19.93 1.16 0.39
N ASP A 236 20.97 1.90 0.00
CA ASP A 236 21.32 3.16 0.64
C ASP A 236 20.31 4.22 0.18
N VAL A 237 19.60 4.76 1.15
CA VAL A 237 18.62 5.84 0.95
C VAL A 237 19.01 7.11 1.72
N LYS A 238 20.32 7.30 2.04
CA LYS A 238 20.81 8.53 2.64
C LYS A 238 20.45 9.74 1.77
N ASP A 239 20.68 9.64 0.47
CA ASP A 239 20.06 10.53 -0.52
C ASP A 239 18.75 9.90 -1.01
N ARG A 240 17.61 10.44 -0.53
CA ARG A 240 16.27 9.94 -0.89
C ARG A 240 15.91 10.17 -2.34
N THR A 241 16.64 11.03 -3.04
CA THR A 241 16.42 11.31 -4.47
C THR A 241 17.16 10.32 -5.37
N GLN A 242 18.20 9.65 -4.86
CA GLN A 242 19.04 8.72 -5.60
C GLN A 242 19.34 7.45 -4.78
N PRO A 243 18.33 6.60 -4.52
CA PRO A 243 18.57 5.32 -3.86
C PRO A 243 19.59 4.47 -4.62
N THR A 244 20.55 3.86 -3.92
CA THR A 244 21.59 3.03 -4.53
C THR A 244 21.67 1.65 -3.90
N LEU A 245 22.07 0.64 -4.67
CA LEU A 245 22.16 -0.73 -4.20
C LEU A 245 23.37 -0.91 -3.28
N ILE A 246 23.15 -1.39 -2.06
CA ILE A 246 24.19 -1.88 -1.14
C ILE A 246 24.45 -3.36 -1.41
N SER A 247 23.37 -4.16 -1.40
CA SER A 247 23.48 -5.60 -1.68
C SER A 247 22.15 -6.16 -2.16
N HIS A 248 22.24 -7.26 -2.91
CA HIS A 248 21.10 -8.03 -3.39
C HIS A 248 21.37 -9.53 -3.14
N ARG A 249 20.39 -10.21 -2.57
CA ARG A 249 20.38 -11.66 -2.45
C ARG A 249 19.12 -12.21 -3.08
N ASN A 250 19.31 -12.87 -4.20
CA ASN A 250 18.28 -13.66 -4.86
C ASN A 250 18.10 -15.03 -4.18
N TRP A 251 16.93 -15.67 -4.31
CA TRP A 251 16.62 -17.02 -3.82
C TRP A 251 15.95 -17.89 -4.86
#